data_2fe9693dfef57e56caf2fd9228b462d5
#
_entry.id   2fe9693dfef57e56caf2fd9228b462d5
#
_cell.length_a   1.000
_cell.length_b   1.000
_cell.length_c   1.000
_cell.angle_alpha   90.00
_cell.angle_beta   90.00
_cell.angle_gamma   90.00
#
_symmetry.space_group_name_H-M   'P 1'
#
loop_
_entity.id
_entity.type
_entity.pdbx_description
1 polymer ?
#
loop_
_entity_poly.entity_id
_entity_poly.type
_entity_poly.pdbx_seq_one_letter_code
_entity_poly.pdbx_strand_id
1 'polypeptide(L)'
;MVYYKDEELVIRNMEEPDAQIFFDEYTAQGWHPEVEYYLMRMKEQAEGKCVALTAVYQGHPAGSVYVYLTAHEGPFKGKDYPEIVDFSVLKKYQRKGIGNRLMDIAEQIAKQYADTVCLGVGLCDAYGSAQRMYVKRGYIPDGTGVWYQDKPCIQYETVCTIDDDLILFLSKELND
;
A
#
# COMPACT_ATOMS: atom_id res chain seq x y z
N MET A 1 5.77 -14.74 9.61
CA MET A 1 4.38 -15.12 10.03
C MET A 1 3.55 -15.34 8.77
N VAL A 2 2.60 -16.29 8.77
CA VAL A 2 1.62 -16.48 7.68
C VAL A 2 0.28 -15.98 8.17
N TYR A 3 -0.39 -15.13 7.38
CA TYR A 3 -1.68 -14.51 7.69
C TYR A 3 -2.83 -15.17 6.93
N TYR A 4 -2.54 -15.68 5.73
CA TYR A 4 -3.50 -16.37 4.88
C TYR A 4 -2.82 -17.46 4.07
N LYS A 5 -3.52 -18.58 3.87
CA LYS A 5 -3.05 -19.67 3.01
C LYS A 5 -4.23 -20.46 2.46
N ASP A 6 -4.23 -20.65 1.14
CA ASP A 6 -5.07 -21.62 0.44
C ASP A 6 -4.21 -22.48 -0.52
N GLU A 7 -4.83 -23.14 -1.51
CA GLU A 7 -4.12 -24.01 -2.47
C GLU A 7 -3.17 -23.25 -3.39
N GLU A 8 -3.46 -21.99 -3.73
CA GLU A 8 -2.69 -21.21 -4.70
C GLU A 8 -1.97 -19.98 -4.09
N LEU A 9 -2.51 -19.43 -3.01
CA LEU A 9 -2.07 -18.14 -2.47
C LEU A 9 -1.66 -18.25 -1.00
N VAL A 10 -0.48 -17.72 -0.69
CA VAL A 10 -0.01 -17.50 0.68
C VAL A 10 0.25 -16.02 0.88
N ILE A 11 -0.27 -15.42 1.96
CA ILE A 11 0.12 -14.08 2.40
C ILE A 11 0.90 -14.20 3.70
N ARG A 12 2.13 -13.71 3.68
CA ARG A 12 3.08 -13.80 4.79
C ARG A 12 3.88 -12.53 4.96
N ASN A 13 4.61 -12.43 6.06
CA ASN A 13 5.64 -11.39 6.15
C ASN A 13 6.60 -11.50 4.96
N MET A 14 7.06 -10.33 4.50
CA MET A 14 8.11 -10.24 3.50
C MET A 14 9.40 -10.88 4.04
N GLU A 15 10.11 -11.61 3.19
CA GLU A 15 11.37 -12.28 3.47
C GLU A 15 12.46 -11.72 2.55
N GLU A 16 13.73 -11.82 2.97
CA GLU A 16 14.86 -11.22 2.25
C GLU A 16 14.94 -11.60 0.76
N PRO A 17 14.67 -12.86 0.34
CA PRO A 17 14.67 -13.22 -1.07
C PRO A 17 13.59 -12.51 -1.90
N ASP A 18 12.48 -12.07 -1.28
CA ASP A 18 11.40 -11.38 -1.99
C ASP A 18 11.88 -10.04 -2.56
N ALA A 19 12.79 -9.35 -1.86
CA ALA A 19 13.33 -8.05 -2.26
C ALA A 19 13.96 -8.11 -3.67
N GLN A 20 14.83 -9.08 -3.91
CA GLN A 20 15.47 -9.25 -5.21
C GLN A 20 14.45 -9.64 -6.30
N ILE A 21 13.50 -10.52 -5.95
CA ILE A 21 12.47 -10.95 -6.91
C ILE A 21 11.59 -9.77 -7.32
N PHE A 22 11.14 -8.94 -6.38
CA PHE A 22 10.35 -7.74 -6.71
C PHE A 22 11.17 -6.73 -7.52
N PHE A 23 12.43 -6.51 -7.17
CA PHE A 23 13.32 -5.66 -7.96
C PHE A 23 13.39 -6.12 -9.41
N ASP A 24 13.69 -7.40 -9.66
CA ASP A 24 13.81 -7.96 -11.00
C ASP A 24 12.49 -7.88 -11.78
N GLU A 25 11.37 -8.23 -11.13
CA GLU A 25 10.06 -8.25 -11.76
C GLU A 25 9.53 -6.84 -12.09
N TYR A 26 9.72 -5.86 -11.20
CA TYR A 26 9.31 -4.48 -11.47
C TYR A 26 10.21 -3.81 -12.51
N THR A 27 11.50 -4.11 -12.49
CA THR A 27 12.43 -3.66 -13.54
C THR A 27 12.01 -4.21 -14.91
N ALA A 28 11.64 -5.49 -14.98
CA ALA A 28 11.12 -6.10 -16.20
C ALA A 28 9.80 -5.50 -16.69
N GLN A 29 9.02 -4.88 -15.79
CA GLN A 29 7.79 -4.14 -16.11
C GLN A 29 8.03 -2.67 -16.52
N GLY A 30 9.29 -2.22 -16.51
CA GLY A 30 9.70 -0.86 -16.86
C GLY A 30 9.67 0.11 -15.67
N TRP A 31 9.59 -0.39 -14.46
CA TRP A 31 9.79 0.40 -13.24
C TRP A 31 11.26 0.28 -12.83
N HIS A 32 11.72 1.19 -11.98
CA HIS A 32 13.11 1.20 -11.53
C HIS A 32 13.16 1.30 -9.99
N PRO A 33 12.66 0.28 -9.27
CA PRO A 33 12.78 0.24 -7.82
C PRO A 33 14.25 0.06 -7.43
N GLU A 34 14.55 0.32 -6.16
CA GLU A 34 15.85 -0.04 -5.56
C GLU A 34 15.65 -1.23 -4.62
N VAL A 35 16.60 -2.17 -4.59
CA VAL A 35 16.53 -3.33 -3.67
C VAL A 35 16.54 -2.84 -2.22
N GLU A 36 17.31 -1.79 -1.94
CA GLU A 36 17.44 -1.14 -0.64
C GLU A 36 16.11 -0.68 -0.09
N TYR A 37 15.18 -0.29 -0.96
CA TYR A 37 13.81 0.07 -0.58
C TYR A 37 13.10 -1.09 0.14
N TYR A 38 13.13 -2.28 -0.42
CA TYR A 38 12.51 -3.47 0.20
C TYR A 38 13.21 -3.88 1.49
N LEU A 39 14.55 -3.82 1.50
CA LEU A 39 15.36 -4.13 2.69
C LEU A 39 15.09 -3.14 3.83
N MET A 40 14.88 -1.85 3.50
CA MET A 40 14.47 -0.86 4.48
C MET A 40 13.12 -1.20 5.11
N ARG A 41 12.12 -1.58 4.32
CA ARG A 41 10.80 -2.00 4.83
C ARG A 41 10.87 -3.21 5.76
N MET A 42 11.75 -4.16 5.44
CA MET A 42 11.98 -5.33 6.31
C MET A 42 12.68 -4.94 7.62
N LYS A 43 13.60 -4.00 7.58
CA LYS A 43 14.22 -3.44 8.78
C LYS A 43 13.17 -2.73 9.65
N GLU A 44 12.32 -1.90 9.06
CA GLU A 44 11.23 -1.23 9.78
C GLU A 44 10.22 -2.23 10.37
N GLN A 45 9.95 -3.34 9.67
CA GLN A 45 9.18 -4.45 10.24
C GLN A 45 9.86 -5.09 11.45
N ALA A 46 11.18 -5.32 11.39
CA ALA A 46 11.94 -5.86 12.52
C ALA A 46 11.96 -4.89 13.72
N GLU A 47 11.89 -3.59 13.46
CA GLU A 47 11.79 -2.54 14.48
C GLU A 47 10.34 -2.36 15.00
N GLY A 48 9.36 -3.09 14.47
CA GLY A 48 7.95 -3.00 14.87
C GLY A 48 7.22 -1.75 14.39
N LYS A 49 7.73 -1.05 13.37
CA LYS A 49 7.10 0.16 12.80
C LYS A 49 6.01 -0.16 11.78
N CYS A 50 6.16 -1.25 11.06
CA CYS A 50 5.21 -1.70 10.06
C CYS A 50 5.10 -3.22 10.00
N VAL A 51 4.11 -3.70 9.29
CA VAL A 51 4.00 -5.09 8.83
C VAL A 51 4.17 -5.09 7.31
N ALA A 52 5.26 -5.67 6.83
CA ALA A 52 5.54 -5.83 5.41
C ALA A 52 4.98 -7.18 4.93
N LEU A 53 4.05 -7.16 3.99
CA LEU A 53 3.36 -8.34 3.49
C LEU A 53 3.80 -8.67 2.06
N THR A 54 4.02 -9.95 1.80
CA THR A 54 4.16 -10.52 0.47
C THR A 54 3.03 -11.51 0.21
N ALA A 55 2.36 -11.35 -0.94
CA ALA A 55 1.49 -12.37 -1.51
C ALA A 55 2.32 -13.29 -2.41
N VAL A 56 2.35 -14.56 -2.09
CA VAL A 56 3.03 -15.61 -2.86
C VAL A 56 1.97 -16.42 -3.57
N TYR A 57 1.92 -16.35 -4.90
CA TYR A 57 0.96 -17.07 -5.73
C TYR A 57 1.65 -18.22 -6.46
N GLN A 58 1.17 -19.44 -6.25
CA GLN A 58 1.77 -20.68 -6.83
C GLN A 58 3.30 -20.76 -6.61
N GLY A 59 3.75 -20.38 -5.41
CA GLY A 59 5.16 -20.41 -5.04
C GLY A 59 6.00 -19.20 -5.47
N HIS A 60 5.41 -18.18 -6.13
CA HIS A 60 6.13 -16.99 -6.59
C HIS A 60 5.60 -15.70 -5.94
N PRO A 61 6.45 -14.79 -5.46
CA PRO A 61 6.05 -13.45 -5.04
C PRO A 61 5.27 -12.74 -6.16
N ALA A 62 4.08 -12.26 -5.82
CA ALA A 62 3.11 -11.75 -6.80
C ALA A 62 2.64 -10.33 -6.51
N GLY A 63 2.80 -9.87 -5.27
CA GLY A 63 2.42 -8.53 -4.85
C GLY A 63 2.81 -8.27 -3.41
N SER A 64 2.82 -7.02 -3.01
CA SER A 64 3.18 -6.56 -1.67
C SER A 64 2.30 -5.42 -1.20
N VAL A 65 2.28 -5.22 0.11
CA VAL A 65 1.68 -4.06 0.78
C VAL A 65 2.32 -3.90 2.15
N TYR A 66 2.44 -2.65 2.61
CA TYR A 66 2.95 -2.36 3.94
C TYR A 66 1.88 -1.70 4.79
N VAL A 67 1.77 -2.11 6.05
CA VAL A 67 0.87 -1.52 7.03
C VAL A 67 1.72 -0.87 8.11
N TYR A 68 1.87 0.44 8.05
CA TYR A 68 2.48 1.22 9.12
C TYR A 68 1.50 1.35 10.28
N LEU A 69 2.01 1.28 11.50
CA LEU A 69 1.16 1.31 12.69
C LEU A 69 0.68 2.73 13.05
N THR A 70 1.33 3.74 12.47
CA THR A 70 1.01 5.15 12.65
C THR A 70 1.20 5.87 11.33
N ALA A 71 0.26 6.71 10.94
CA ALA A 71 0.36 7.51 9.72
C ALA A 71 1.51 8.52 9.82
N HIS A 72 2.31 8.61 8.75
CA HIS A 72 3.51 9.43 8.71
C HIS A 72 3.50 10.49 7.61
N GLU A 73 2.50 10.48 6.74
CA GLU A 73 2.34 11.43 5.64
C GLU A 73 0.96 12.09 5.63
N GLY A 74 0.87 13.21 4.91
CA GLY A 74 -0.36 13.92 4.59
C GLY A 74 -1.18 14.38 5.79
N PRO A 75 -2.51 14.48 5.62
CA PRO A 75 -3.43 15.00 6.63
C PRO A 75 -3.59 14.11 7.87
N PHE A 76 -3.12 12.86 7.78
CA PHE A 76 -3.17 11.89 8.87
C PHE A 76 -1.89 11.85 9.70
N LYS A 77 -0.84 12.55 9.28
CA LYS A 77 0.45 12.61 9.99
C LYS A 77 0.27 12.97 11.47
N GLY A 78 0.82 12.11 12.32
CA GLY A 78 0.72 12.27 13.78
C GLY A 78 -0.62 11.85 14.39
N LYS A 79 -1.54 11.26 13.60
CA LYS A 79 -2.69 10.54 14.11
C LYS A 79 -2.32 9.08 14.34
N ASP A 80 -2.89 8.47 15.37
CA ASP A 80 -2.69 7.04 15.67
C ASP A 80 -3.57 6.17 14.75
N TYR A 81 -3.51 6.44 13.44
CA TYR A 81 -4.15 5.63 12.41
C TYR A 81 -3.11 4.79 11.69
N PRO A 82 -3.31 3.48 11.57
CA PRO A 82 -2.51 2.68 10.65
C PRO A 82 -2.63 3.20 9.22
N GLU A 83 -1.52 3.18 8.50
CA GLU A 83 -1.45 3.62 7.11
C GLU A 83 -1.05 2.46 6.21
N ILE A 84 -1.85 2.24 5.15
CA ILE A 84 -1.54 1.25 4.12
C ILE A 84 -0.79 1.97 3.00
N VAL A 85 0.43 1.53 2.72
CA VAL A 85 1.30 2.15 1.71
C VAL A 85 1.84 1.12 0.72
N ASP A 86 2.24 1.61 -0.45
CA ASP A 86 2.98 0.87 -1.49
C ASP A 86 2.30 -0.46 -1.88
N PHE A 87 0.99 -0.44 -1.95
CA PHE A 87 0.19 -1.58 -2.40
C PHE A 87 0.38 -1.83 -3.89
N SER A 88 0.85 -3.01 -4.22
CA SER A 88 1.06 -3.38 -5.63
C SER A 88 0.88 -4.88 -5.88
N VAL A 89 0.46 -5.22 -7.10
CA VAL A 89 0.40 -6.59 -7.63
C VAL A 89 1.05 -6.59 -9.02
N LEU A 90 2.03 -7.46 -9.22
CA LEU A 90 2.72 -7.62 -10.49
C LEU A 90 1.73 -7.85 -11.64
N LYS A 91 1.92 -7.18 -12.78
CA LYS A 91 0.97 -7.17 -13.92
C LYS A 91 0.53 -8.57 -14.33
N LYS A 92 1.46 -9.55 -14.38
CA LYS A 92 1.19 -10.94 -14.75
C LYS A 92 0.29 -11.70 -13.76
N TYR A 93 0.14 -11.20 -12.53
CA TYR A 93 -0.69 -11.79 -11.47
C TYR A 93 -1.95 -10.99 -11.15
N GLN A 94 -2.18 -9.88 -11.85
CA GLN A 94 -3.41 -9.09 -11.67
C GLN A 94 -4.67 -9.86 -12.11
N ARG A 95 -5.83 -9.41 -11.63
CA ARG A 95 -7.16 -9.99 -11.92
C ARG A 95 -7.37 -11.43 -11.42
N LYS A 96 -6.56 -11.87 -10.46
CA LYS A 96 -6.64 -13.18 -9.77
C LYS A 96 -7.15 -13.06 -8.32
N GLY A 97 -7.65 -11.89 -7.91
CA GLY A 97 -8.14 -11.67 -6.53
C GLY A 97 -7.05 -11.34 -5.50
N ILE A 98 -5.76 -11.45 -5.87
CA ILE A 98 -4.61 -11.27 -4.96
C ILE A 98 -4.66 -9.91 -4.25
N GLY A 99 -4.90 -8.84 -5.00
CA GLY A 99 -4.96 -7.49 -4.43
C GLY A 99 -6.08 -7.33 -3.39
N ASN A 100 -7.26 -7.88 -3.63
CA ASN A 100 -8.33 -7.86 -2.65
C ASN A 100 -7.95 -8.62 -1.39
N ARG A 101 -7.32 -9.80 -1.53
CA ARG A 101 -6.89 -10.59 -0.38
C ARG A 101 -5.78 -9.91 0.42
N LEU A 102 -4.81 -9.25 -0.25
CA LEU A 102 -3.80 -8.42 0.42
C LEU A 102 -4.46 -7.30 1.25
N MET A 103 -5.42 -6.60 0.67
CA MET A 103 -6.16 -5.55 1.38
C MET A 103 -7.00 -6.09 2.54
N ASP A 104 -7.64 -7.26 2.39
CA ASP A 104 -8.35 -7.91 3.50
C ASP A 104 -7.42 -8.12 4.70
N ILE A 105 -6.22 -8.65 4.45
CA ILE A 105 -5.23 -8.90 5.51
C ILE A 105 -4.67 -7.58 6.07
N ALA A 106 -4.38 -6.59 5.21
CA ALA A 106 -3.90 -5.29 5.65
C ALA A 106 -4.90 -4.58 6.57
N GLU A 107 -6.20 -4.59 6.22
CA GLU A 107 -7.27 -4.04 7.06
C GLU A 107 -7.44 -4.81 8.37
N GLN A 108 -7.35 -6.15 8.35
CA GLN A 108 -7.38 -6.97 9.57
C GLN A 108 -6.20 -6.67 10.50
N ILE A 109 -5.01 -6.42 9.97
CA ILE A 109 -3.85 -6.00 10.76
C ILE A 109 -4.10 -4.60 11.33
N ALA A 110 -4.51 -3.64 10.51
CA ALA A 110 -4.80 -2.28 10.94
C ALA A 110 -5.83 -2.23 12.08
N LYS A 111 -6.89 -3.05 11.99
CA LYS A 111 -7.94 -3.16 13.01
C LYS A 111 -7.41 -3.54 14.40
N GLN A 112 -6.27 -4.21 14.50
CA GLN A 112 -5.66 -4.57 15.79
C GLN A 112 -5.07 -3.36 16.53
N TYR A 113 -4.88 -2.24 15.82
CA TYR A 113 -4.25 -1.02 16.35
C TYR A 113 -5.22 0.15 16.45
N ALA A 114 -6.18 0.25 15.52
CA ALA A 114 -7.17 1.33 15.54
C ALA A 114 -8.45 0.95 14.80
N ASP A 115 -9.53 1.68 15.07
CA ASP A 115 -10.81 1.54 14.35
C ASP A 115 -10.85 2.29 13.02
N THR A 116 -9.78 3.00 12.67
CA THR A 116 -9.66 3.74 11.41
C THR A 116 -8.33 3.41 10.76
N VAL A 117 -8.35 3.19 9.44
CA VAL A 117 -7.16 3.02 8.60
C VAL A 117 -7.15 4.08 7.52
N CYS A 118 -5.97 4.54 7.12
CA CYS A 118 -5.81 5.53 6.06
C CYS A 118 -4.83 5.04 4.97
N LEU A 119 -4.87 5.74 3.84
CA LEU A 119 -3.94 5.54 2.72
C LEU A 119 -3.92 6.78 1.82
N GLY A 120 -2.84 6.93 1.06
CA GLY A 120 -2.76 7.84 -0.06
C GLY A 120 -2.93 7.08 -1.39
N VAL A 121 -3.54 7.72 -2.38
CA VAL A 121 -3.64 7.17 -3.73
C VAL A 121 -3.27 8.22 -4.77
N GLY A 122 -2.40 7.85 -5.71
CA GLY A 122 -2.02 8.71 -6.83
C GLY A 122 -3.20 9.02 -7.75
N LEU A 123 -3.15 10.18 -8.41
CA LEU A 123 -4.24 10.69 -9.25
C LEU A 123 -4.03 10.48 -10.75
N CYS A 124 -2.94 9.83 -11.18
CA CYS A 124 -2.78 9.45 -12.58
C CYS A 124 -3.54 8.16 -12.92
N ASP A 125 -3.66 7.86 -14.21
CA ASP A 125 -4.40 6.70 -14.72
C ASP A 125 -3.83 5.35 -14.28
N ALA A 126 -2.53 5.29 -13.97
CA ALA A 126 -1.87 4.09 -13.44
C ALA A 126 -2.50 3.60 -12.13
N TYR A 127 -3.05 4.52 -11.32
CA TYR A 127 -3.73 4.20 -10.05
C TYR A 127 -5.24 3.96 -10.19
N GLY A 128 -5.80 4.06 -11.39
CA GLY A 128 -7.26 3.98 -11.59
C GLY A 128 -7.91 2.70 -11.06
N SER A 129 -7.24 1.55 -11.15
CA SER A 129 -7.73 0.29 -10.59
C SER A 129 -7.72 0.29 -9.06
N ALA A 130 -6.69 0.87 -8.44
CA ALA A 130 -6.56 1.03 -7.00
C ALA A 130 -7.63 2.00 -6.45
N GLN A 131 -7.79 3.16 -7.09
CA GLN A 131 -8.83 4.14 -6.75
C GLN A 131 -10.23 3.49 -6.71
N ARG A 132 -10.58 2.72 -7.76
CA ARG A 132 -11.87 2.00 -7.81
C ARG A 132 -12.01 0.93 -6.73
N MET A 133 -10.93 0.23 -6.40
CA MET A 133 -10.92 -0.78 -5.35
C MET A 133 -11.14 -0.14 -3.98
N TYR A 134 -10.42 0.94 -3.65
CA TYR A 134 -10.55 1.63 -2.37
C TYR A 134 -11.96 2.17 -2.14
N VAL A 135 -12.56 2.82 -3.15
CA VAL A 135 -13.96 3.28 -3.07
C VAL A 135 -14.93 2.12 -2.84
N LYS A 136 -14.77 1.00 -3.54
CA LYS A 136 -15.62 -0.20 -3.35
C LYS A 136 -15.44 -0.84 -1.97
N ARG A 137 -14.29 -0.65 -1.34
CA ARG A 137 -14.00 -1.13 0.02
C ARG A 137 -14.47 -0.16 1.11
N GLY A 138 -15.05 0.99 0.74
CA GLY A 138 -15.60 1.97 1.67
C GLY A 138 -14.61 3.03 2.14
N TYR A 139 -13.47 3.17 1.47
CA TYR A 139 -12.58 4.31 1.71
C TYR A 139 -13.21 5.58 1.14
N ILE A 140 -13.16 6.64 1.92
CA ILE A 140 -13.67 7.97 1.55
C ILE A 140 -12.55 9.01 1.61
N PRO A 141 -12.56 10.04 0.74
CA PRO A 141 -11.64 11.17 0.83
C PRO A 141 -11.72 11.84 2.20
N ASP A 142 -10.57 12.26 2.72
CA ASP A 142 -10.45 12.90 4.03
C ASP A 142 -11.02 14.33 4.09
N GLY A 143 -11.28 14.94 2.93
CA GLY A 143 -11.85 16.28 2.78
C GLY A 143 -10.82 17.42 2.70
N THR A 144 -9.51 17.13 2.77
CA THR A 144 -8.47 18.17 2.65
C THR A 144 -8.07 18.48 1.20
N GLY A 145 -8.62 17.72 0.23
CA GLY A 145 -8.33 17.90 -1.19
C GLY A 145 -7.06 17.19 -1.63
N VAL A 146 -6.44 17.73 -2.66
CA VAL A 146 -5.26 17.14 -3.31
C VAL A 146 -3.99 17.59 -2.59
N TRP A 147 -3.04 16.67 -2.46
CA TRP A 147 -1.72 16.92 -1.90
C TRP A 147 -0.63 16.68 -2.95
N TYR A 148 0.44 17.45 -2.88
CA TYR A 148 1.62 17.31 -3.73
C TYR A 148 2.88 17.47 -2.89
N GLN A 149 3.78 16.48 -2.95
CA GLN A 149 5.02 16.46 -2.17
C GLN A 149 4.79 16.70 -0.66
N ASP A 150 3.86 15.94 -0.08
CA ASP A 150 3.44 16.00 1.33
C ASP A 150 2.94 17.40 1.79
N LYS A 151 2.36 18.19 0.86
CA LYS A 151 1.75 19.49 1.13
C LYS A 151 0.38 19.61 0.48
N PRO A 152 -0.60 20.24 1.14
CA PRO A 152 -1.90 20.48 0.52
C PRO A 152 -1.77 21.43 -0.66
N CYS A 153 -2.43 21.10 -1.77
CA CYS A 153 -2.53 21.98 -2.92
C CYS A 153 -3.50 23.13 -2.64
N ILE A 154 -3.05 24.36 -2.90
CA ILE A 154 -3.87 25.57 -2.77
C ILE A 154 -4.50 25.87 -4.12
N GLN A 155 -5.83 25.99 -4.14
CA GLN A 155 -6.60 26.28 -5.35
C GLN A 155 -6.11 27.58 -6.02
N TYR A 156 -5.85 27.51 -7.33
CA TYR A 156 -5.31 28.60 -8.18
C TYR A 156 -3.86 29.01 -7.90
N GLU A 157 -3.19 28.45 -6.90
CA GLU A 157 -1.81 28.83 -6.53
C GLU A 157 -0.82 27.71 -6.78
N THR A 158 -1.17 26.46 -6.42
CA THR A 158 -0.24 25.33 -6.54
C THR A 158 -0.12 24.86 -7.99
N VAL A 159 1.11 24.84 -8.49
CA VAL A 159 1.48 24.17 -9.75
C VAL A 159 2.09 22.84 -9.40
N CYS A 160 1.57 21.75 -9.95
CA CYS A 160 2.04 20.40 -9.70
C CYS A 160 2.20 19.61 -11.00
N THR A 161 2.99 18.53 -10.93
CA THR A 161 3.11 17.54 -11.98
C THR A 161 2.18 16.37 -11.68
N ILE A 162 1.65 15.74 -12.73
CA ILE A 162 0.92 14.47 -12.57
C ILE A 162 1.96 13.35 -12.51
N ASP A 163 2.38 13.04 -11.30
CA ASP A 163 3.38 12.02 -10.95
C ASP A 163 2.91 11.24 -9.70
N ASP A 164 3.81 10.47 -9.08
CA ASP A 164 3.51 9.65 -7.91
C ASP A 164 3.33 10.47 -6.62
N ASP A 165 3.77 11.75 -6.63
CA ASP A 165 3.64 12.67 -5.50
C ASP A 165 2.30 13.42 -5.47
N LEU A 166 1.48 13.31 -6.54
CA LEU A 166 0.15 13.92 -6.60
C LEU A 166 -0.89 12.95 -6.02
N ILE A 167 -1.32 13.19 -4.79
CA ILE A 167 -2.01 12.23 -3.95
C ILE A 167 -3.36 12.76 -3.47
N LEU A 168 -4.35 11.87 -3.40
CA LEU A 168 -5.58 12.03 -2.64
C LEU A 168 -5.54 11.09 -1.43
N PHE A 169 -5.74 11.62 -0.24
CA PHE A 169 -5.79 10.83 0.98
C PHE A 169 -7.20 10.35 1.30
N LEU A 170 -7.29 9.10 1.71
CA LEU A 170 -8.53 8.39 1.99
C LEU A 170 -8.46 7.74 3.37
N SER A 171 -9.58 7.60 4.02
CA SER A 171 -9.70 6.82 5.25
C SER A 171 -10.92 5.92 5.23
N LYS A 172 -10.90 4.90 6.07
CA LYS A 172 -11.99 3.95 6.26
C LYS A 172 -12.12 3.61 7.74
N GLU A 173 -13.36 3.64 8.25
CA GLU A 173 -13.67 3.05 9.55
C GLU A 173 -13.72 1.53 9.42
N LEU A 174 -12.99 0.84 10.28
CA LEU A 174 -12.93 -0.62 10.35
C LEU A 174 -13.95 -1.12 11.38
N ASN A 175 -15.24 -1.01 11.02
CA ASN A 175 -16.32 -1.53 11.86
C ASN A 175 -16.29 -3.07 11.91
N ASP A 176 -16.83 -3.64 13.00
CA ASP A 176 -16.98 -5.08 13.20
C ASP A 176 -17.99 -5.70 12.23
#